data_2985cb27f6c78e41d1b32538120c0f65
#
_entry.id   2985cb27f6c78e41d1b32538120c0f65
#
_cell.length_a   1.000
_cell.length_b   1.000
_cell.length_c   1.000
_cell.angle_alpha   90.00
_cell.angle_beta   90.00
_cell.angle_gamma   90.00
#
_symmetry.space_group_name_H-M   'P 1'
#
loop_
_entity.id
_entity.type
_entity.pdbx_description
1 polymer ?
#
loop_
_entity_poly.entity_id
_entity_poly.type
_entity_poly.pdbx_seq_one_letter_code
_entity_poly.pdbx_strand_id
1 'polypeptide(L)'
;MNNNIFGCIFTCQTIAIVCGYVLDLIIGDPHWLYHPVRLIGKLISWLESILLKEDYSAAKKYKRGIVLAVLTPLITGIVTAGILAVCYYINIVLGCVVETIMCYQILAVKSLKTESMKVYYALKNEGIPQARQAVSMIVGRDTSQLDEHGITRAAVETVAENTSDGVVAPLFYMMFFGAVGGFVYKAVNTMDSMIGYKNDKYLHFGRFAAKMDDVVNLIPARAGGCLMVAAAGIAQLAEKCMGRNKDLSHYSMGNAWKIFLRDRMKHSSPNSAQTESACAGALKVSLSGDNYYFGKLVHKPQIGDSIRELEIEDIKRSNILLYITAFIVIIIVLIIRSAVMCYF
;
A
#
# COMPACT_ATOMS: atom_id res chain seq x y z
N MET A 1 22.31 20.33 26.55
CA MET A 1 21.58 21.09 25.50
C MET A 1 21.14 20.23 24.31
N ASN A 2 21.94 19.25 23.85
CA ASN A 2 21.59 18.44 22.67
C ASN A 2 20.40 17.47 22.85
N ASN A 3 20.22 16.88 24.04
CA ASN A 3 19.13 15.91 24.26
C ASN A 3 17.73 16.55 24.19
N ASN A 4 17.59 17.81 24.56
CA ASN A 4 16.30 18.53 24.50
C ASN A 4 15.85 18.82 23.04
N ILE A 5 16.78 19.09 22.11
CA ILE A 5 16.45 19.40 20.72
C ILE A 5 16.02 18.11 20.00
N PHE A 6 16.74 17.01 20.20
CA PHE A 6 16.39 15.72 19.59
C PHE A 6 15.02 15.21 20.08
N GLY A 7 14.77 15.25 21.39
CA GLY A 7 13.46 14.89 21.96
C GLY A 7 12.32 15.77 21.41
N CYS A 8 12.58 17.06 21.22
CA CYS A 8 11.59 17.98 20.67
C CYS A 8 11.26 17.66 19.20
N ILE A 9 12.26 17.41 18.34
CA ILE A 9 12.05 17.03 16.94
C ILE A 9 11.33 15.66 16.86
N PHE A 10 11.74 14.71 17.67
CA PHE A 10 11.10 13.39 17.69
C PHE A 10 9.63 13.48 18.11
N THR A 11 9.29 14.35 19.06
CA THR A 11 7.89 14.66 19.46
C THR A 11 7.13 15.28 18.31
N CYS A 12 7.70 16.28 17.63
CA CYS A 12 7.09 16.91 16.45
C CYS A 12 6.82 15.90 15.34
N GLN A 13 7.76 14.99 15.07
CA GLN A 13 7.56 13.89 14.10
C GLN A 13 6.42 12.97 14.52
N THR A 14 6.30 12.64 15.80
CA THR A 14 5.20 11.79 16.30
C THR A 14 3.85 12.47 16.07
N ILE A 15 3.75 13.76 16.41
CA ILE A 15 2.57 14.58 16.15
C ILE A 15 2.29 14.64 14.65
N ALA A 16 3.30 14.87 13.83
CA ALA A 16 3.17 14.95 12.37
C ALA A 16 2.62 13.64 11.75
N ILE A 17 3.07 12.48 12.21
CA ILE A 17 2.58 11.18 11.74
C ILE A 17 1.09 11.00 12.09
N VAL A 18 0.71 11.30 13.33
CA VAL A 18 -0.68 11.16 13.78
C VAL A 18 -1.60 12.15 13.08
N CYS A 19 -1.21 13.43 13.03
CA CYS A 19 -1.98 14.45 12.32
C CYS A 19 -2.06 14.15 10.81
N GLY A 20 -0.97 13.66 10.21
CA GLY A 20 -0.96 13.22 8.81
C GLY A 20 -1.92 12.07 8.55
N TYR A 21 -1.96 11.08 9.44
CA TYR A 21 -2.93 9.99 9.37
C TYR A 21 -4.39 10.50 9.48
N VAL A 22 -4.66 11.40 10.42
CA VAL A 22 -6.00 11.99 10.58
C VAL A 22 -6.38 12.81 9.35
N LEU A 23 -5.45 13.58 8.79
CA LEU A 23 -5.67 14.35 7.55
C LEU A 23 -5.98 13.43 6.36
N ASP A 24 -5.27 12.30 6.21
CA ASP A 24 -5.59 11.32 5.17
C ASP A 24 -7.01 10.79 5.32
N LEU A 25 -7.45 10.45 6.54
CA LEU A 25 -8.83 9.99 6.80
C LEU A 25 -9.88 11.05 6.45
N ILE A 26 -9.58 12.34 6.62
CA ILE A 26 -10.51 13.45 6.39
C ILE A 26 -10.49 13.91 4.93
N ILE A 27 -9.31 14.11 4.34
CA ILE A 27 -9.13 14.74 3.03
C ILE A 27 -9.00 13.69 1.92
N GLY A 28 -8.15 12.65 2.11
CA GLY A 28 -7.73 11.71 1.04
C GLY A 28 -6.87 12.42 -0.01
N ASP A 29 -6.88 11.93 -1.26
CA ASP A 29 -6.09 12.49 -2.37
C ASP A 29 -6.98 13.26 -3.37
N PRO A 30 -7.34 14.51 -3.09
CA PRO A 30 -8.17 15.29 -4.00
C PRO A 30 -7.38 15.65 -5.27
N HIS A 31 -8.01 15.55 -6.44
CA HIS A 31 -7.37 15.75 -7.75
C HIS A 31 -6.71 17.14 -7.94
N TRP A 32 -7.18 18.16 -7.21
CA TRP A 32 -6.62 19.51 -7.26
C TRP A 32 -5.29 19.66 -6.50
N LEU A 33 -5.01 18.76 -5.55
CA LEU A 33 -3.76 18.77 -4.78
C LEU A 33 -2.67 18.02 -5.56
N TYR A 34 -1.56 18.71 -5.82
CA TYR A 34 -0.45 18.09 -6.51
C TYR A 34 0.23 17.04 -5.61
N HIS A 35 0.16 15.77 -6.00
CA HIS A 35 0.68 14.69 -5.20
C HIS A 35 2.19 14.48 -5.44
N PRO A 36 3.05 14.45 -4.39
CA PRO A 36 4.51 14.30 -4.51
C PRO A 36 4.96 13.03 -5.25
N VAL A 37 4.18 11.96 -5.22
CA VAL A 37 4.45 10.73 -5.99
C VAL A 37 4.56 11.02 -7.50
N ARG A 38 3.88 12.05 -8.00
CA ARG A 38 4.03 12.49 -9.40
C ARG A 38 5.43 13.05 -9.67
N LEU A 39 6.06 13.71 -8.68
CA LEU A 39 7.45 14.18 -8.79
C LEU A 39 8.42 13.00 -8.81
N ILE A 40 8.19 12.02 -7.94
CA ILE A 40 8.95 10.77 -7.92
C ILE A 40 8.81 10.06 -9.27
N GLY A 41 7.60 9.94 -9.81
CA GLY A 41 7.35 9.36 -11.13
C GLY A 41 8.07 10.12 -12.25
N LYS A 42 8.08 11.46 -12.22
CA LYS A 42 8.84 12.27 -13.18
C LYS A 42 10.36 12.04 -13.06
N LEU A 43 10.88 11.93 -11.84
CA LEU A 43 12.30 11.62 -11.59
C LEU A 43 12.64 10.23 -12.17
N ILE A 44 11.79 9.23 -11.96
CA ILE A 44 11.98 7.87 -12.52
C ILE A 44 12.00 7.94 -14.04
N SER A 45 11.01 8.58 -14.67
CA SER A 45 10.93 8.70 -16.12
C SER A 45 12.11 9.49 -16.71
N TRP A 46 12.58 10.52 -16.02
CA TRP A 46 13.76 11.27 -16.43
C TRP A 46 15.04 10.43 -16.34
N LEU A 47 15.26 9.72 -15.24
CA LEU A 47 16.39 8.80 -15.11
C LEU A 47 16.29 7.64 -16.13
N GLU A 48 15.10 7.11 -16.37
CA GLU A 48 14.88 6.07 -17.38
C GLU A 48 15.30 6.57 -18.77
N SER A 49 14.89 7.77 -19.18
CA SER A 49 15.21 8.34 -20.51
C SER A 49 16.72 8.47 -20.75
N ILE A 50 17.51 8.71 -19.69
CA ILE A 50 18.98 8.82 -19.75
C ILE A 50 19.65 7.44 -19.68
N LEU A 51 19.13 6.55 -18.84
CA LEU A 51 19.80 5.31 -18.46
C LEU A 51 19.40 4.10 -19.31
N LEU A 52 18.20 4.10 -19.89
CA LEU A 52 17.69 3.00 -20.70
C LEU A 52 17.75 3.35 -22.19
N LYS A 53 18.49 2.55 -22.97
CA LYS A 53 18.49 2.59 -24.44
C LYS A 53 18.18 1.20 -24.98
N GLU A 54 17.51 1.13 -26.12
CA GLU A 54 17.06 -0.13 -26.71
C GLU A 54 18.24 -1.04 -27.14
N ASP A 55 19.30 -0.42 -27.66
CA ASP A 55 20.52 -1.10 -28.15
C ASP A 55 21.41 -1.68 -27.06
N TYR A 56 21.09 -1.42 -25.77
CA TYR A 56 21.91 -1.95 -24.68
C TYR A 56 21.72 -3.44 -24.46
N SER A 57 22.84 -4.16 -24.25
CA SER A 57 22.82 -5.55 -23.83
C SER A 57 22.07 -5.73 -22.50
N ALA A 58 21.55 -6.94 -22.25
CA ALA A 58 20.85 -7.30 -21.01
C ALA A 58 21.67 -6.94 -19.75
N ALA A 59 22.97 -7.24 -19.75
CA ALA A 59 23.87 -6.90 -18.65
C ALA A 59 24.02 -5.39 -18.43
N LYS A 60 24.07 -4.61 -19.51
CA LYS A 60 24.16 -3.13 -19.44
C LYS A 60 22.83 -2.54 -18.95
N LYS A 61 21.68 -3.02 -19.46
CA LYS A 61 20.35 -2.64 -18.95
C LYS A 61 20.26 -2.90 -17.45
N TYR A 62 20.68 -4.08 -16.97
CA TYR A 62 20.64 -4.41 -15.54
C TYR A 62 21.51 -3.46 -14.69
N LYS A 63 22.78 -3.21 -15.07
CA LYS A 63 23.65 -2.28 -14.34
C LYS A 63 23.07 -0.87 -14.29
N ARG A 64 22.52 -0.36 -15.41
CA ARG A 64 21.87 0.95 -15.46
C ARG A 64 20.58 1.00 -14.62
N GLY A 65 19.83 -0.11 -14.57
CA GLY A 65 18.68 -0.24 -13.69
C GLY A 65 19.06 -0.17 -12.21
N ILE A 66 20.20 -0.74 -11.79
CA ILE A 66 20.72 -0.57 -10.42
C ILE A 66 20.99 0.92 -10.12
N VAL A 67 21.60 1.65 -11.06
CA VAL A 67 21.87 3.08 -10.88
C VAL A 67 20.57 3.84 -10.65
N LEU A 68 19.54 3.61 -11.49
CA LEU A 68 18.24 4.25 -11.30
C LEU A 68 17.64 3.89 -9.93
N ALA A 69 17.66 2.60 -9.57
CA ALA A 69 17.04 2.11 -8.35
C ALA A 69 17.72 2.63 -7.06
N VAL A 70 19.00 2.97 -7.12
CA VAL A 70 19.72 3.60 -6.00
C VAL A 70 19.51 5.10 -5.99
N LEU A 71 19.59 5.77 -7.15
CA LEU A 71 19.50 7.23 -7.22
C LEU A 71 18.10 7.75 -6.86
N THR A 72 17.05 7.06 -7.27
CA THR A 72 15.66 7.52 -7.03
C THR A 72 15.36 7.69 -5.54
N PRO A 73 15.51 6.67 -4.67
CA PRO A 73 15.23 6.82 -3.24
C PRO A 73 16.26 7.73 -2.55
N LEU A 74 17.53 7.75 -3.00
CA LEU A 74 18.56 8.62 -2.46
C LEU A 74 18.22 10.09 -2.70
N ILE A 75 17.91 10.47 -3.94
CA ILE A 75 17.52 11.86 -4.29
C ILE A 75 16.25 12.24 -3.54
N THR A 76 15.24 11.34 -3.51
CA THR A 76 13.99 11.58 -2.78
C THR A 76 14.27 11.82 -1.30
N GLY A 77 15.09 11.00 -0.67
CA GLY A 77 15.45 11.13 0.73
C GLY A 77 16.21 12.44 1.03
N ILE A 78 17.21 12.77 0.20
CA ILE A 78 17.99 14.03 0.35
C ILE A 78 17.09 15.25 0.21
N VAL A 79 16.22 15.28 -0.81
CA VAL A 79 15.32 16.42 -1.04
C VAL A 79 14.33 16.56 0.12
N THR A 80 13.71 15.46 0.55
CA THR A 80 12.77 15.47 1.68
C THR A 80 13.44 15.92 2.98
N ALA A 81 14.62 15.33 3.29
CA ALA A 81 15.38 15.70 4.47
C ALA A 81 15.85 17.17 4.41
N GLY A 82 16.28 17.65 3.25
CA GLY A 82 16.70 19.05 3.05
C GLY A 82 15.55 20.03 3.28
N ILE A 83 14.36 19.75 2.73
CA ILE A 83 13.17 20.58 2.96
C ILE A 83 12.85 20.64 4.46
N LEU A 84 12.80 19.50 5.12
CA LEU A 84 12.47 19.43 6.56
C LEU A 84 13.55 20.11 7.41
N ALA A 85 14.83 19.90 7.09
CA ALA A 85 15.93 20.56 7.81
C ALA A 85 15.83 22.10 7.73
N VAL A 86 15.54 22.64 6.55
CA VAL A 86 15.32 24.08 6.37
C VAL A 86 14.11 24.56 7.16
N CYS A 87 12.97 23.84 7.08
CA CYS A 87 11.76 24.23 7.80
C CYS A 87 11.95 24.19 9.31
N TYR A 88 12.57 23.16 9.86
CA TYR A 88 12.87 23.04 11.28
C TYR A 88 13.92 24.07 11.75
N TYR A 89 14.89 24.41 10.88
CA TYR A 89 15.87 25.46 11.19
C TYR A 89 15.21 26.84 11.30
N ILE A 90 14.25 27.15 10.42
CA ILE A 90 13.53 28.44 10.45
C ILE A 90 12.61 28.50 11.69
N ASN A 91 11.78 27.48 11.88
CA ASN A 91 10.84 27.42 13.00
C ASN A 91 10.34 25.99 13.21
N ILE A 92 10.31 25.54 14.47
CA ILE A 92 9.89 24.20 14.83
C ILE A 92 8.42 23.90 14.46
N VAL A 93 7.55 24.90 14.57
CA VAL A 93 6.14 24.76 14.20
C VAL A 93 6.01 24.61 12.68
N LEU A 94 6.77 25.41 11.91
CA LEU A 94 6.81 25.29 10.45
C LEU A 94 7.28 23.89 10.02
N GLY A 95 8.36 23.39 10.65
CA GLY A 95 8.86 22.03 10.41
C GLY A 95 7.79 20.96 10.68
N CYS A 96 7.11 21.05 11.83
CA CYS A 96 6.05 20.14 12.22
C CYS A 96 4.85 20.17 11.23
N VAL A 97 4.41 21.35 10.80
CA VAL A 97 3.32 21.50 9.83
C VAL A 97 3.69 20.91 8.47
N VAL A 98 4.90 21.22 7.97
CA VAL A 98 5.35 20.67 6.68
C VAL A 98 5.51 19.16 6.75
N GLU A 99 6.08 18.63 7.83
CA GLU A 99 6.21 17.18 8.02
C GLU A 99 4.83 16.50 8.14
N THR A 100 3.84 17.16 8.78
CA THR A 100 2.45 16.68 8.85
C THR A 100 1.85 16.54 7.44
N ILE A 101 2.01 17.57 6.60
CA ILE A 101 1.53 17.53 5.21
C ILE A 101 2.23 16.42 4.43
N MET A 102 3.53 16.27 4.62
CA MET A 102 4.30 15.20 3.99
C MET A 102 3.84 13.81 4.43
N CYS A 103 3.63 13.58 5.73
CA CYS A 103 3.11 12.31 6.25
C CYS A 103 1.72 12.00 5.69
N TYR A 104 0.84 13.01 5.61
CA TYR A 104 -0.48 12.89 5.01
C TYR A 104 -0.41 12.42 3.56
N GLN A 105 0.46 13.01 2.74
CA GLN A 105 0.58 12.70 1.32
C GLN A 105 1.25 11.35 1.01
N ILE A 106 1.77 10.65 2.00
CA ILE A 106 2.34 9.31 1.85
C ILE A 106 1.27 8.23 2.01
N LEU A 107 0.26 8.47 2.83
CA LEU A 107 -0.80 7.52 3.18
C LEU A 107 -1.91 7.49 2.14
N ALA A 108 -2.60 6.36 2.06
CA ALA A 108 -3.62 6.12 1.04
C ALA A 108 -4.90 5.45 1.61
N VAL A 109 -5.22 5.63 2.91
CA VAL A 109 -6.37 4.95 3.53
C VAL A 109 -7.68 5.40 2.90
N LYS A 110 -7.90 6.72 2.86
CA LYS A 110 -9.16 7.26 2.30
C LYS A 110 -9.22 7.13 0.79
N SER A 111 -8.10 7.32 0.08
CA SER A 111 -8.08 7.20 -1.37
C SER A 111 -8.37 5.77 -1.83
N LEU A 112 -7.82 4.74 -1.18
CA LEU A 112 -8.15 3.34 -1.46
C LEU A 112 -9.64 3.05 -1.28
N LYS A 113 -10.23 3.52 -0.18
CA LYS A 113 -11.68 3.41 0.03
C LYS A 113 -12.45 4.14 -1.05
N THR A 114 -12.10 5.38 -1.34
CA THR A 114 -12.84 6.22 -2.31
C THR A 114 -12.83 5.58 -3.69
N GLU A 115 -11.65 5.15 -4.17
CA GLU A 115 -11.51 4.57 -5.50
C GLU A 115 -12.16 3.18 -5.60
N SER A 116 -12.02 2.32 -4.61
CA SER A 116 -12.69 1.01 -4.60
C SER A 116 -14.23 1.16 -4.48
N MET A 117 -14.71 2.16 -3.75
CA MET A 117 -16.15 2.43 -3.65
C MET A 117 -16.75 2.98 -4.94
N LYS A 118 -15.97 3.63 -5.83
CA LYS A 118 -16.44 3.96 -7.19
C LYS A 118 -16.77 2.70 -7.98
N VAL A 119 -15.92 1.65 -7.87
CA VAL A 119 -16.19 0.34 -8.48
C VAL A 119 -17.49 -0.26 -7.93
N TYR A 120 -17.66 -0.22 -6.59
CA TYR A 120 -18.88 -0.70 -5.94
C TYR A 120 -20.15 0.01 -6.46
N TYR A 121 -20.12 1.35 -6.53
CA TYR A 121 -21.29 2.10 -6.99
C TYR A 121 -21.56 1.92 -8.49
N ALA A 122 -20.51 1.81 -9.30
CA ALA A 122 -20.64 1.51 -10.72
C ALA A 122 -21.30 0.13 -10.95
N LEU A 123 -20.88 -0.91 -10.22
CA LEU A 123 -21.51 -2.23 -10.28
C LEU A 123 -22.99 -2.20 -9.86
N LYS A 124 -23.32 -1.43 -8.82
CA LYS A 124 -24.73 -1.38 -8.32
C LYS A 124 -25.67 -0.54 -9.16
N ASN A 125 -25.18 0.56 -9.74
CA ASN A 125 -26.08 1.60 -10.26
C ASN A 125 -25.90 1.84 -11.76
N GLU A 126 -24.75 1.48 -12.37
CA GLU A 126 -24.40 1.91 -13.70
C GLU A 126 -24.16 0.76 -14.68
N GLY A 127 -23.75 -0.41 -14.18
CA GLY A 127 -23.53 -1.64 -14.93
C GLY A 127 -22.06 -1.95 -15.23
N ILE A 128 -21.85 -3.08 -15.93
CA ILE A 128 -20.52 -3.67 -16.17
C ILE A 128 -19.55 -2.76 -16.93
N PRO A 129 -19.94 -2.03 -18.01
CA PRO A 129 -18.99 -1.20 -18.74
C PRO A 129 -18.38 -0.09 -17.88
N GLN A 130 -19.17 0.59 -17.06
CA GLN A 130 -18.74 1.66 -16.15
C GLN A 130 -17.89 1.09 -15.02
N ALA A 131 -18.27 -0.07 -14.49
CA ALA A 131 -17.51 -0.77 -13.47
C ALA A 131 -16.14 -1.24 -13.98
N ARG A 132 -16.03 -1.69 -15.25
CA ARG A 132 -14.74 -1.99 -15.89
C ARG A 132 -13.86 -0.74 -15.99
N GLN A 133 -14.43 0.39 -16.35
CA GLN A 133 -13.71 1.67 -16.39
C GLN A 133 -13.26 2.08 -14.99
N ALA A 134 -14.12 2.00 -13.97
CA ALA A 134 -13.75 2.33 -12.60
C ALA A 134 -12.62 1.42 -12.06
N VAL A 135 -12.71 0.10 -12.26
CA VAL A 135 -11.69 -0.82 -11.79
C VAL A 135 -10.36 -0.67 -12.55
N SER A 136 -10.38 -0.30 -13.83
CA SER A 136 -9.16 -0.06 -14.62
C SER A 136 -8.29 1.08 -14.07
N MET A 137 -8.88 1.98 -13.29
CA MET A 137 -8.15 3.09 -12.65
C MET A 137 -7.34 2.65 -11.43
N ILE A 138 -7.60 1.46 -10.90
CA ILE A 138 -6.97 0.96 -9.66
C ILE A 138 -6.21 -0.35 -9.82
N VAL A 139 -6.27 -0.99 -10.99
CA VAL A 139 -5.57 -2.27 -11.25
C VAL A 139 -4.62 -2.15 -12.45
N GLY A 140 -3.54 -2.93 -12.44
CA GLY A 140 -2.57 -3.00 -13.53
C GLY A 140 -2.82 -4.13 -14.55
N ARG A 141 -4.03 -4.72 -14.57
CA ARG A 141 -4.41 -5.83 -15.48
C ARG A 141 -5.45 -5.38 -16.50
N ASP A 142 -5.66 -6.21 -17.54
CA ASP A 142 -6.71 -5.97 -18.52
C ASP A 142 -8.09 -6.16 -17.89
N THR A 143 -8.95 -5.16 -18.03
CA THR A 143 -10.29 -5.14 -17.42
C THR A 143 -11.42 -5.33 -18.41
N SER A 144 -11.13 -5.28 -19.73
CA SER A 144 -12.12 -5.26 -20.80
C SER A 144 -13.03 -6.50 -20.85
N GLN A 145 -12.56 -7.63 -20.36
CA GLN A 145 -13.28 -8.90 -20.37
C GLN A 145 -13.80 -9.33 -19.00
N LEU A 146 -13.58 -8.53 -17.94
CA LEU A 146 -14.02 -8.91 -16.59
C LEU A 146 -15.54 -8.87 -16.49
N ASP A 147 -16.14 -9.92 -15.94
CA ASP A 147 -17.51 -9.95 -15.48
C ASP A 147 -17.67 -9.30 -14.10
N GLU A 148 -18.85 -9.28 -13.54
CA GLU A 148 -19.15 -8.72 -12.22
C GLU A 148 -18.26 -9.34 -11.13
N HIS A 149 -18.13 -10.67 -11.15
CA HIS A 149 -17.29 -11.40 -10.20
C HIS A 149 -15.81 -11.03 -10.35
N GLY A 150 -15.31 -10.95 -11.58
CA GLY A 150 -13.92 -10.56 -11.87
C GLY A 150 -13.61 -9.12 -11.47
N ILE A 151 -14.55 -8.18 -11.69
CA ILE A 151 -14.42 -6.77 -11.27
C ILE A 151 -14.40 -6.67 -9.74
N THR A 152 -15.34 -7.33 -9.07
CA THR A 152 -15.42 -7.35 -7.60
C THR A 152 -14.14 -7.93 -6.98
N ARG A 153 -13.69 -9.07 -7.52
CA ARG A 153 -12.44 -9.71 -7.11
C ARG A 153 -11.25 -8.78 -7.26
N ALA A 154 -11.12 -8.11 -8.41
CA ALA A 154 -10.05 -7.16 -8.68
C ALA A 154 -10.03 -6.00 -7.68
N ALA A 155 -11.20 -5.44 -7.34
CA ALA A 155 -11.31 -4.35 -6.37
C ALA A 155 -10.92 -4.81 -4.96
N VAL A 156 -11.39 -5.98 -4.51
CA VAL A 156 -11.05 -6.55 -3.18
C VAL A 156 -9.55 -6.86 -3.07
N GLU A 157 -8.96 -7.47 -4.10
CA GLU A 157 -7.51 -7.73 -4.17
C GLU A 157 -6.71 -6.44 -4.05
N THR A 158 -7.09 -5.40 -4.81
CA THR A 158 -6.42 -4.10 -4.78
C THR A 158 -6.46 -3.45 -3.40
N VAL A 159 -7.62 -3.49 -2.72
CA VAL A 159 -7.74 -2.97 -1.34
C VAL A 159 -6.85 -3.78 -0.39
N ALA A 160 -6.86 -5.11 -0.51
CA ALA A 160 -6.07 -5.98 0.36
C ALA A 160 -4.56 -5.77 0.17
N GLU A 161 -4.04 -5.77 -1.06
CA GLU A 161 -2.64 -5.57 -1.39
C GLU A 161 -2.18 -4.17 -0.95
N ASN A 162 -2.92 -3.14 -1.35
CA ASN A 162 -2.55 -1.76 -1.02
C ASN A 162 -2.78 -1.39 0.46
N THR A 163 -3.46 -2.20 1.26
CA THR A 163 -3.42 -2.08 2.72
C THR A 163 -1.98 -2.24 3.23
N SER A 164 -1.20 -3.16 2.66
CA SER A 164 0.24 -3.26 2.95
C SER A 164 0.99 -2.05 2.39
N ASP A 165 0.93 -1.81 1.08
CA ASP A 165 1.84 -0.94 0.37
C ASP A 165 1.48 0.56 0.46
N GLY A 166 0.22 0.86 0.69
CA GLY A 166 -0.31 2.22 0.84
C GLY A 166 -0.48 2.69 2.27
N VAL A 167 -0.43 1.77 3.27
CA VAL A 167 -0.71 2.12 4.67
C VAL A 167 0.30 1.53 5.65
N VAL A 168 0.41 0.20 5.72
CA VAL A 168 1.25 -0.47 6.74
C VAL A 168 2.72 -0.16 6.53
N ALA A 169 3.23 -0.33 5.32
CA ALA A 169 4.63 -0.11 5.02
C ALA A 169 5.04 1.37 5.12
N PRO A 170 4.28 2.34 4.59
CA PRO A 170 4.55 3.75 4.86
C PRO A 170 4.62 4.09 6.35
N LEU A 171 3.63 3.67 7.15
CA LEU A 171 3.61 3.91 8.60
C LEU A 171 4.79 3.23 9.31
N PHE A 172 5.19 2.03 8.88
CA PHE A 172 6.35 1.33 9.39
C PHE A 172 7.63 2.15 9.20
N TYR A 173 7.87 2.68 7.99
CA TYR A 173 9.06 3.49 7.72
C TYR A 173 9.00 4.88 8.37
N MET A 174 7.82 5.48 8.42
CA MET A 174 7.61 6.74 9.15
C MET A 174 7.84 6.58 10.66
N MET A 175 7.54 5.42 11.24
CA MET A 175 7.77 5.14 12.65
C MET A 175 9.23 5.34 13.07
N PHE A 176 10.18 4.99 12.20
CA PHE A 176 11.62 5.11 12.47
C PHE A 176 12.23 6.42 11.98
N PHE A 177 11.82 6.89 10.80
CA PHE A 177 12.52 7.96 10.07
C PHE A 177 11.62 9.16 9.70
N GLY A 178 10.41 9.28 10.29
CA GLY A 178 9.48 10.34 9.96
C GLY A 178 9.09 10.34 8.48
N ALA A 179 8.71 11.50 7.96
CA ALA A 179 8.33 11.65 6.56
C ALA A 179 9.42 11.24 5.56
N VAL A 180 10.70 11.40 5.93
CA VAL A 180 11.84 11.02 5.07
C VAL A 180 11.78 9.52 4.76
N GLY A 181 11.61 8.67 5.79
CA GLY A 181 11.50 7.23 5.62
C GLY A 181 10.29 6.83 4.78
N GLY A 182 9.16 7.48 4.99
CA GLY A 182 7.95 7.26 4.21
C GLY A 182 8.13 7.60 2.73
N PHE A 183 8.78 8.73 2.40
CA PHE A 183 9.06 9.11 1.00
C PHE A 183 10.09 8.21 0.33
N VAL A 184 11.14 7.79 1.05
CA VAL A 184 12.12 6.82 0.54
C VAL A 184 11.43 5.49 0.20
N TYR A 185 10.61 4.98 1.11
CA TYR A 185 9.79 3.79 0.83
C TYR A 185 8.88 4.01 -0.39
N LYS A 186 8.17 5.14 -0.44
CA LYS A 186 7.26 5.44 -1.56
C LYS A 186 7.99 5.54 -2.89
N ALA A 187 9.24 6.02 -2.90
CA ALA A 187 10.07 6.05 -4.09
C ALA A 187 10.41 4.64 -4.59
N VAL A 188 10.73 3.71 -3.69
CA VAL A 188 10.98 2.30 -4.03
C VAL A 188 9.72 1.65 -4.60
N ASN A 189 8.60 1.78 -3.92
CA ASN A 189 7.32 1.22 -4.34
C ASN A 189 6.83 1.80 -5.68
N THR A 190 7.03 3.11 -5.91
CA THR A 190 6.69 3.75 -7.20
C THR A 190 7.58 3.23 -8.34
N MET A 191 8.87 2.98 -8.07
CA MET A 191 9.74 2.38 -9.10
C MET A 191 9.26 0.99 -9.50
N ASP A 192 8.91 0.12 -8.56
CA ASP A 192 8.38 -1.20 -8.89
C ASP A 192 7.11 -1.08 -9.73
N SER A 193 6.18 -0.22 -9.32
CA SER A 193 4.94 0.03 -10.05
C SER A 193 5.15 0.58 -11.47
N MET A 194 6.25 1.31 -11.75
CA MET A 194 6.52 1.90 -13.06
C MET A 194 7.38 1.03 -13.97
N ILE A 195 8.39 0.37 -13.41
CA ILE A 195 9.43 -0.33 -14.19
C ILE A 195 9.67 -1.78 -13.74
N GLY A 196 8.98 -2.28 -12.70
CA GLY A 196 9.14 -3.65 -12.19
C GLY A 196 8.51 -4.75 -13.06
N TYR A 197 7.84 -4.39 -14.16
CA TYR A 197 7.17 -5.34 -15.04
C TYR A 197 8.13 -6.30 -15.77
N LYS A 198 7.72 -7.56 -15.89
CA LYS A 198 8.47 -8.61 -16.63
C LYS A 198 8.12 -8.59 -18.14
N ASN A 199 8.13 -7.42 -18.77
CA ASN A 199 8.01 -7.26 -20.22
C ASN A 199 9.39 -7.05 -20.86
N ASP A 200 9.47 -7.09 -22.19
CA ASP A 200 10.74 -7.00 -22.95
C ASP A 200 11.54 -5.73 -22.62
N LYS A 201 10.87 -4.63 -22.34
CA LYS A 201 11.48 -3.35 -22.01
C LYS A 201 12.17 -3.39 -20.64
N TYR A 202 11.49 -3.92 -19.62
CA TYR A 202 11.91 -3.80 -18.21
C TYR A 202 12.47 -5.09 -17.60
N LEU A 203 12.39 -6.24 -18.29
CA LEU A 203 12.83 -7.55 -17.77
C LEU A 203 14.21 -7.51 -17.11
N HIS A 204 15.14 -6.78 -17.71
CA HIS A 204 16.50 -6.63 -17.18
C HIS A 204 16.68 -5.32 -16.42
N PHE A 205 16.13 -4.22 -16.94
CA PHE A 205 16.31 -2.90 -16.37
C PHE A 205 15.59 -2.72 -15.02
N GLY A 206 14.32 -3.14 -14.93
CA GLY A 206 13.52 -3.01 -13.70
C GLY A 206 13.78 -4.08 -12.64
N ARG A 207 14.53 -5.13 -12.99
CA ARG A 207 14.72 -6.30 -12.11
C ARG A 207 15.26 -5.96 -10.72
N PHE A 208 16.17 -4.99 -10.61
CA PHE A 208 16.74 -4.61 -9.31
C PHE A 208 15.74 -3.78 -8.50
N ALA A 209 14.99 -2.88 -9.14
CA ALA A 209 13.92 -2.10 -8.50
C ALA A 209 12.86 -3.01 -7.89
N ALA A 210 12.37 -4.01 -8.64
CA ALA A 210 11.42 -5.01 -8.15
C ALA A 210 11.97 -5.81 -6.94
N LYS A 211 13.24 -6.24 -7.00
CA LYS A 211 13.88 -6.93 -5.86
C LYS A 211 14.05 -6.03 -4.65
N MET A 212 14.32 -4.75 -4.85
CA MET A 212 14.46 -3.79 -3.77
C MET A 212 13.11 -3.55 -3.08
N ASP A 213 12.03 -3.46 -3.86
CA ASP A 213 10.66 -3.41 -3.32
C ASP A 213 10.33 -4.68 -2.52
N ASP A 214 10.66 -5.87 -3.05
CA ASP A 214 10.48 -7.13 -2.32
C ASP A 214 11.20 -7.12 -0.96
N VAL A 215 12.41 -6.56 -0.89
CA VAL A 215 13.19 -6.49 0.37
C VAL A 215 12.60 -5.48 1.35
N VAL A 216 12.25 -4.27 0.91
CA VAL A 216 11.70 -3.25 1.82
C VAL A 216 10.30 -3.61 2.31
N ASN A 217 9.53 -4.39 1.56
CA ASN A 217 8.23 -4.89 1.96
C ASN A 217 8.29 -6.18 2.81
N LEU A 218 9.46 -6.79 3.00
CA LEU A 218 9.56 -8.09 3.66
C LEU A 218 8.94 -8.11 5.08
N ILE A 219 9.26 -7.13 5.90
CA ILE A 219 8.74 -7.01 7.27
C ILE A 219 7.34 -6.39 7.27
N PRO A 220 7.10 -5.23 6.61
CA PRO A 220 5.78 -4.60 6.62
C PRO A 220 4.66 -5.49 6.10
N ALA A 221 4.87 -6.23 5.01
CA ALA A 221 3.83 -7.08 4.44
C ALA A 221 3.43 -8.22 5.38
N ARG A 222 4.41 -8.85 6.06
CA ARG A 222 4.12 -9.90 7.06
C ARG A 222 3.39 -9.35 8.26
N ALA A 223 3.84 -8.19 8.78
CA ALA A 223 3.14 -7.48 9.83
C ALA A 223 1.72 -7.12 9.37
N GLY A 224 1.56 -6.58 8.17
CA GLY A 224 0.26 -6.25 7.58
C GLY A 224 -0.69 -7.43 7.50
N GLY A 225 -0.22 -8.61 7.08
CA GLY A 225 -1.01 -9.83 7.08
C GLY A 225 -1.49 -10.23 8.49
N CYS A 226 -0.59 -10.22 9.49
CA CYS A 226 -0.96 -10.50 10.87
C CYS A 226 -1.95 -9.47 11.42
N LEU A 227 -1.75 -8.19 11.14
CA LEU A 227 -2.63 -7.11 11.60
C LEU A 227 -4.01 -7.17 10.92
N MET A 228 -4.07 -7.58 9.65
CA MET A 228 -5.34 -7.80 8.96
C MET A 228 -6.10 -9.00 9.54
N VAL A 229 -5.42 -10.07 9.99
CA VAL A 229 -6.04 -11.15 10.76
C VAL A 229 -6.63 -10.64 12.08
N ALA A 230 -5.90 -9.78 12.80
CA ALA A 230 -6.43 -9.13 14.01
C ALA A 230 -7.63 -8.24 13.69
N ALA A 231 -7.57 -7.48 12.58
CA ALA A 231 -8.67 -6.66 12.11
C ALA A 231 -9.93 -7.51 11.80
N ALA A 232 -9.75 -8.69 11.21
CA ALA A 232 -10.87 -9.63 11.00
C ALA A 232 -11.51 -10.08 12.32
N GLY A 233 -10.71 -10.28 13.37
CA GLY A 233 -11.21 -10.60 14.71
C GLY A 233 -12.02 -9.46 15.33
N ILE A 234 -11.56 -8.23 15.20
CA ILE A 234 -12.28 -7.04 15.67
C ILE A 234 -13.59 -6.85 14.90
N ALA A 235 -13.56 -6.99 13.57
CA ALA A 235 -14.76 -6.90 12.73
C ALA A 235 -15.79 -8.01 13.08
N GLN A 236 -15.32 -9.24 13.29
CA GLN A 236 -16.16 -10.36 13.71
C GLN A 236 -16.80 -10.09 15.09
N LEU A 237 -16.04 -9.56 16.04
CA LEU A 237 -16.55 -9.20 17.36
C LEU A 237 -17.58 -8.07 17.28
N ALA A 238 -17.33 -7.06 16.46
CA ALA A 238 -18.29 -5.97 16.25
C ALA A 238 -19.63 -6.48 15.68
N GLU A 239 -19.62 -7.37 14.68
CA GLU A 239 -20.83 -7.99 14.17
C GLU A 239 -21.57 -8.82 15.23
N LYS A 240 -20.82 -9.53 16.10
CA LYS A 240 -21.43 -10.28 17.22
C LYS A 240 -22.10 -9.33 18.22
N CYS A 241 -21.47 -8.23 18.56
CA CYS A 241 -22.06 -7.22 19.45
C CYS A 241 -23.33 -6.58 18.86
N MET A 242 -23.43 -6.51 17.53
CA MET A 242 -24.65 -6.09 16.82
C MET A 242 -25.72 -7.18 16.67
N GLY A 243 -25.58 -8.31 17.36
CA GLY A 243 -26.55 -9.40 17.39
C GLY A 243 -26.42 -10.44 16.28
N ARG A 244 -25.34 -10.39 15.46
CA ARG A 244 -25.13 -11.40 14.43
C ARG A 244 -24.47 -12.64 15.02
N ASN A 245 -25.03 -13.82 14.77
CA ASN A 245 -24.43 -15.09 15.20
C ASN A 245 -23.06 -15.31 14.52
N LYS A 246 -22.15 -16.00 15.21
CA LYS A 246 -20.78 -16.29 14.73
C LYS A 246 -20.79 -16.98 13.35
N ASP A 247 -21.72 -17.90 13.13
CA ASP A 247 -21.83 -18.66 11.88
C ASP A 247 -22.36 -17.80 10.71
N LEU A 248 -23.09 -16.72 11.03
CA LEU A 248 -23.63 -15.74 10.08
C LEU A 248 -22.70 -14.54 9.88
N SER A 249 -21.61 -14.45 10.64
CA SER A 249 -20.64 -13.36 10.49
C SER A 249 -19.96 -13.42 9.13
N HIS A 250 -19.82 -12.24 8.49
CA HIS A 250 -19.07 -12.10 7.24
C HIS A 250 -17.57 -12.24 7.45
N TYR A 251 -17.08 -12.04 8.67
CA TYR A 251 -15.67 -12.11 9.01
C TYR A 251 -15.35 -13.34 9.86
N SER A 252 -14.13 -13.86 9.68
CA SER A 252 -13.62 -14.98 10.45
C SER A 252 -12.13 -14.81 10.74
N MET A 253 -11.77 -14.51 11.99
CA MET A 253 -10.37 -14.44 12.42
C MET A 253 -9.65 -15.79 12.27
N GLY A 254 -10.30 -16.88 12.69
CA GLY A 254 -9.71 -18.23 12.62
C GLY A 254 -9.41 -18.65 11.18
N ASN A 255 -10.34 -18.40 10.25
CA ASN A 255 -10.13 -18.69 8.84
C ASN A 255 -9.09 -17.74 8.22
N ALA A 256 -9.10 -16.45 8.58
CA ALA A 256 -8.08 -15.50 8.15
C ALA A 256 -6.67 -15.99 8.52
N TRP A 257 -6.46 -16.44 9.76
CA TRP A 257 -5.19 -16.99 10.22
C TRP A 257 -4.79 -18.26 9.48
N LYS A 258 -5.74 -19.21 9.31
CA LYS A 258 -5.51 -20.46 8.58
C LYS A 258 -5.06 -20.19 7.13
N ILE A 259 -5.80 -19.35 6.41
CA ILE A 259 -5.51 -19.03 5.00
C ILE A 259 -4.21 -18.20 4.88
N PHE A 260 -4.00 -17.23 5.77
CA PHE A 260 -2.76 -16.47 5.84
C PHE A 260 -1.54 -17.39 5.94
N LEU A 261 -1.51 -18.33 6.86
CA LEU A 261 -0.38 -19.25 7.02
C LEU A 261 -0.19 -20.15 5.81
N ARG A 262 -1.29 -20.64 5.21
CA ARG A 262 -1.25 -21.58 4.07
C ARG A 262 -0.86 -20.90 2.76
N ASP A 263 -1.41 -19.70 2.49
CA ASP A 263 -1.43 -19.12 1.13
C ASP A 263 -0.54 -17.90 0.95
N ARG A 264 -0.01 -17.33 2.01
CA ARG A 264 0.79 -16.08 2.00
C ARG A 264 2.02 -16.07 1.08
N MET A 265 2.44 -17.21 0.56
CA MET A 265 3.60 -17.34 -0.33
C MET A 265 3.20 -17.79 -1.75
N LYS A 266 1.93 -17.75 -2.11
CA LYS A 266 1.44 -18.23 -3.40
C LYS A 266 1.68 -17.27 -4.56
N HIS A 267 2.00 -16.01 -4.33
CA HIS A 267 2.33 -15.05 -5.39
C HIS A 267 3.80 -15.11 -5.81
N SER A 268 4.09 -14.56 -6.99
CA SER A 268 5.46 -14.42 -7.50
C SER A 268 6.30 -13.42 -6.69
N SER A 269 5.67 -12.38 -6.12
CA SER A 269 6.25 -11.56 -5.07
C SER A 269 6.03 -12.22 -3.72
N PRO A 270 7.02 -12.25 -2.81
CA PRO A 270 6.88 -12.83 -1.48
C PRO A 270 5.98 -11.99 -0.54
N ASN A 271 5.51 -10.84 -0.99
CA ASN A 271 4.83 -9.82 -0.19
C ASN A 271 3.35 -9.66 -0.53
N SER A 272 2.95 -9.64 -1.81
CA SER A 272 1.57 -9.34 -2.24
C SER A 272 0.54 -10.27 -1.61
N ALA A 273 0.82 -11.59 -1.55
CA ALA A 273 -0.12 -12.54 -0.98
C ALA A 273 -0.27 -12.46 0.54
N GLN A 274 0.51 -11.66 1.28
CA GLN A 274 0.44 -11.60 2.73
C GLN A 274 -0.91 -11.05 3.21
N THR A 275 -1.25 -9.84 2.77
CA THR A 275 -2.53 -9.21 3.11
C THR A 275 -3.70 -9.77 2.32
N GLU A 276 -3.49 -10.15 1.03
CA GLU A 276 -4.52 -10.79 0.23
C GLU A 276 -5.01 -12.10 0.84
N SER A 277 -4.10 -12.97 1.31
CA SER A 277 -4.49 -14.24 1.94
C SER A 277 -5.22 -14.04 3.26
N ALA A 278 -4.80 -13.06 4.07
CA ALA A 278 -5.51 -12.70 5.29
C ALA A 278 -6.93 -12.18 4.98
N CYS A 279 -7.08 -11.34 3.95
CA CYS A 279 -8.36 -10.80 3.49
C CYS A 279 -9.28 -11.91 2.94
N ALA A 280 -8.77 -12.76 2.05
CA ALA A 280 -9.51 -13.90 1.49
C ALA A 280 -10.04 -14.80 2.59
N GLY A 281 -9.19 -15.15 3.54
CA GLY A 281 -9.57 -15.95 4.70
C GLY A 281 -10.57 -15.24 5.61
N ALA A 282 -10.38 -13.93 5.87
CA ALA A 282 -11.29 -13.13 6.67
C ALA A 282 -12.71 -13.11 6.08
N LEU A 283 -12.81 -12.89 4.78
CA LEU A 283 -14.08 -12.82 4.04
C LEU A 283 -14.64 -14.19 3.64
N LYS A 284 -13.91 -15.29 3.84
CA LYS A 284 -14.30 -16.66 3.47
C LYS A 284 -14.52 -16.84 1.94
N VAL A 285 -13.75 -16.12 1.14
CA VAL A 285 -13.84 -16.12 -0.33
C VAL A 285 -12.52 -16.56 -0.96
N SER A 286 -12.54 -16.88 -2.25
CA SER A 286 -11.35 -17.11 -3.05
C SER A 286 -11.00 -15.85 -3.83
N LEU A 287 -9.73 -15.47 -3.80
CA LEU A 287 -9.13 -14.38 -4.55
C LEU A 287 -8.03 -14.90 -5.48
N SER A 288 -7.42 -14.04 -6.27
CA SER A 288 -6.39 -14.38 -7.26
C SER A 288 -6.92 -15.31 -8.36
N GLY A 289 -6.10 -16.16 -8.95
CA GLY A 289 -6.45 -16.98 -10.11
C GLY A 289 -6.06 -16.30 -11.43
N ASP A 290 -6.56 -16.82 -12.53
CA ASP A 290 -6.20 -16.41 -13.87
C ASP A 290 -6.61 -14.99 -14.19
N ASN A 291 -5.70 -14.23 -14.82
CA ASN A 291 -5.94 -12.86 -15.23
C ASN A 291 -5.20 -12.54 -16.54
N TYR A 292 -5.72 -11.58 -17.31
CA TYR A 292 -5.08 -11.09 -18.52
C TYR A 292 -4.19 -9.88 -18.21
N TYR A 293 -2.97 -9.90 -18.76
CA TYR A 293 -2.00 -8.80 -18.72
C TYR A 293 -1.46 -8.59 -20.12
N PHE A 294 -1.64 -7.39 -20.67
CA PHE A 294 -1.19 -7.04 -22.03
C PHE A 294 -1.68 -8.06 -23.08
N GLY A 295 -2.94 -8.49 -22.98
CA GLY A 295 -3.56 -9.47 -23.87
C GLY A 295 -3.11 -10.92 -23.68
N LYS A 296 -2.24 -11.21 -22.70
CA LYS A 296 -1.75 -12.57 -22.40
C LYS A 296 -2.39 -13.10 -21.11
N LEU A 297 -2.87 -14.34 -21.15
CA LEU A 297 -3.35 -15.02 -19.94
C LEU A 297 -2.18 -15.38 -19.03
N VAL A 298 -2.25 -14.96 -17.80
CA VAL A 298 -1.29 -15.28 -16.74
C VAL A 298 -1.99 -16.13 -15.69
N HIS A 299 -1.53 -17.37 -15.54
CA HIS A 299 -2.03 -18.29 -14.53
C HIS A 299 -1.43 -17.94 -13.16
N LYS A 300 -2.30 -17.69 -12.19
CA LYS A 300 -1.93 -17.48 -10.79
C LYS A 300 -2.67 -18.48 -9.90
N PRO A 301 -2.03 -19.01 -8.86
CA PRO A 301 -2.72 -19.88 -7.92
C PRO A 301 -3.82 -19.11 -7.17
N GLN A 302 -4.91 -19.81 -6.89
CA GLN A 302 -5.97 -19.25 -6.05
C GLN A 302 -5.52 -19.09 -4.60
N ILE A 303 -6.00 -18.02 -3.96
CA ILE A 303 -5.77 -17.67 -2.56
C ILE A 303 -7.11 -17.73 -1.82
N GLY A 304 -7.15 -18.44 -0.71
CA GLY A 304 -8.38 -18.66 0.05
C GLY A 304 -9.18 -19.86 -0.40
N ASP A 305 -10.28 -20.09 0.29
CA ASP A 305 -11.24 -21.14 0.02
C ASP A 305 -12.60 -20.48 -0.30
N SER A 306 -13.29 -20.92 -1.36
CA SER A 306 -14.64 -20.45 -1.69
C SER A 306 -15.66 -21.08 -0.73
N ILE A 307 -15.63 -20.68 0.55
CA ILE A 307 -16.61 -21.10 1.55
C ILE A 307 -17.99 -20.47 1.24
N ARG A 308 -17.96 -19.26 0.68
CA ARG A 308 -19.10 -18.58 0.07
C ARG A 308 -18.69 -17.90 -1.24
N GLU A 309 -19.65 -17.53 -2.02
CA GLU A 309 -19.43 -16.73 -3.21
C GLU A 309 -19.00 -15.31 -2.86
N LEU A 310 -18.19 -14.71 -3.73
CA LEU A 310 -17.79 -13.32 -3.63
C LEU A 310 -18.95 -12.42 -4.06
N GLU A 311 -19.30 -11.45 -3.21
CA GLU A 311 -20.39 -10.51 -3.41
C GLU A 311 -19.84 -9.09 -3.63
N ILE A 312 -20.60 -8.24 -4.33
CA ILE A 312 -20.24 -6.81 -4.51
C ILE A 312 -19.99 -6.12 -3.16
N GLU A 313 -20.72 -6.51 -2.12
CA GLU A 313 -20.55 -6.02 -0.75
C GLU A 313 -19.16 -6.30 -0.15
N ASP A 314 -18.41 -7.25 -0.70
CA ASP A 314 -17.07 -7.56 -0.20
C ASP A 314 -16.06 -6.43 -0.47
N ILE A 315 -16.35 -5.55 -1.43
CA ILE A 315 -15.60 -4.29 -1.60
C ILE A 315 -15.75 -3.42 -0.34
N LYS A 316 -16.93 -3.31 0.26
CA LYS A 316 -17.11 -2.58 1.52
C LYS A 316 -16.45 -3.31 2.70
N ARG A 317 -16.60 -4.63 2.73
CA ARG A 317 -16.06 -5.46 3.82
C ARG A 317 -14.53 -5.41 3.84
N SER A 318 -13.88 -5.42 2.67
CA SER A 318 -12.42 -5.25 2.57
C SER A 318 -11.97 -3.86 3.02
N ASN A 319 -12.73 -2.81 2.74
CA ASN A 319 -12.47 -1.47 3.25
C ASN A 319 -12.60 -1.37 4.78
N ILE A 320 -13.52 -2.12 5.40
CA ILE A 320 -13.59 -2.21 6.87
C ILE A 320 -12.30 -2.83 7.43
N LEU A 321 -11.80 -3.91 6.82
CA LEU A 321 -10.52 -4.51 7.21
C LEU A 321 -9.35 -3.53 7.04
N LEU A 322 -9.29 -2.79 5.93
CA LEU A 322 -8.31 -1.72 5.69
C LEU A 322 -8.30 -0.69 6.83
N TYR A 323 -9.48 -0.13 7.19
CA TYR A 323 -9.57 0.91 8.22
C TYR A 323 -9.18 0.39 9.61
N ILE A 324 -9.62 -0.81 9.99
CA ILE A 324 -9.26 -1.41 11.26
C ILE A 324 -7.75 -1.71 11.29
N THR A 325 -7.18 -2.25 10.21
CA THR A 325 -5.73 -2.50 10.09
C THR A 325 -4.95 -1.21 10.23
N ALA A 326 -5.33 -0.15 9.52
CA ALA A 326 -4.70 1.16 9.60
C ALA A 326 -4.74 1.74 11.02
N PHE A 327 -5.89 1.60 11.71
CA PHE A 327 -6.04 2.04 13.10
C PHE A 327 -5.15 1.26 14.07
N ILE A 328 -5.03 -0.05 13.90
CA ILE A 328 -4.12 -0.86 14.73
C ILE A 328 -2.67 -0.42 14.51
N VAL A 329 -2.25 -0.20 13.26
CA VAL A 329 -0.88 0.23 12.95
C VAL A 329 -0.55 1.57 13.58
N ILE A 330 -1.42 2.58 13.49
CA ILE A 330 -1.14 3.90 14.09
C ILE A 330 -1.04 3.82 15.61
N ILE A 331 -1.82 2.98 16.27
CA ILE A 331 -1.70 2.72 17.71
C ILE A 331 -0.34 2.09 18.04
N ILE A 332 0.11 1.11 17.27
CA ILE A 332 1.43 0.49 17.46
C ILE A 332 2.55 1.52 17.27
N VAL A 333 2.45 2.36 16.23
CA VAL A 333 3.41 3.45 16.00
C VAL A 333 3.47 4.38 17.20
N LEU A 334 2.32 4.79 17.75
CA LEU A 334 2.25 5.64 18.94
C LEU A 334 2.88 4.97 20.16
N ILE A 335 2.57 3.70 20.44
CA ILE A 335 3.11 2.97 21.59
C ILE A 335 4.64 2.89 21.47
N ILE A 336 5.17 2.49 20.31
CA ILE A 336 6.61 2.34 20.11
C ILE A 336 7.31 3.70 20.22
N ARG A 337 6.80 4.75 19.59
CA ARG A 337 7.41 6.08 19.64
C ARG A 337 7.33 6.68 21.04
N SER A 338 6.22 6.48 21.78
CA SER A 338 6.10 6.92 23.17
C SER A 338 7.09 6.17 24.09
N ALA A 339 7.27 4.87 23.90
CA ALA A 339 8.25 4.09 24.65
C ALA A 339 9.69 4.59 24.39
N VAL A 340 10.03 4.91 23.12
CA VAL A 340 11.34 5.48 22.77
C VAL A 340 11.54 6.85 23.41
N MET A 341 10.50 7.70 23.47
CA MET A 341 10.57 9.01 24.13
C MET A 341 10.86 8.92 25.64
N CYS A 342 10.45 7.86 26.31
CA CYS A 342 10.74 7.68 27.74
C CYS A 342 12.25 7.48 28.05
N TYR A 343 13.08 7.24 27.01
CA TYR A 343 14.54 7.08 27.15
C TYR A 343 15.31 8.36 26.81
N PHE A 344 14.66 9.41 26.32
CA PHE A 344 15.27 10.71 26.02
C PHE A 344 14.79 11.82 26.98
#